data_8cb65d6fb670635e59c60cd0bb6d3f79
#
_entry.id   8cb65d6fb670635e59c60cd0bb6d3f79
#
_cell.length_a   1.000
_cell.length_b   1.000
_cell.length_c   1.000
_cell.angle_alpha   90.00
_cell.angle_beta   90.00
_cell.angle_gamma   90.00
#
_symmetry.space_group_name_H-M   'P 1'
#
loop_
_entity.id
_entity.type
_entity.pdbx_description
1 polymer ?
#
loop_
_entity_poly.entity_id
_entity_poly.type
_entity_poly.pdbx_seq_one_letter_code
_entity_poly.pdbx_strand_id
1 'polypeptide(L)'
;GLTFTTSNGVDYNDQKGYSFSTKKVTNSNNGMGNSDAYRMTLQTTNNLTYQNKWGDHALTATAVYEATQSEYRYMALNGTGLLTESVGWWNVNMASSRTSDNSYSKWALMSGVGRVMYNYKDRYMLTGTIRADGSSKFFDDKWGWFPSIAAAWSLNNEDFMENQNIFQDLKIRASYGLIGSQAINPYATLGLMSKAMYAFGGSSQYTGYWVGTTVATPNLSWETTHQFDLG
;
A
#
# COMPACT_ATOMS: atom_id res chain seq x y z
N GLY A 1 12.81 7.46 -30.53
CA GLY A 1 13.34 8.41 -29.56
C GLY A 1 13.44 7.81 -28.16
N LEU A 2 14.17 8.47 -27.29
CA LEU A 2 14.33 8.11 -25.88
C LEU A 2 13.74 9.21 -25.02
N THR A 3 12.86 8.85 -24.08
CA THR A 3 12.21 9.79 -23.15
C THR A 3 12.43 9.31 -21.72
N PHE A 4 12.89 10.22 -20.85
CA PHE A 4 12.96 9.99 -19.42
C PHE A 4 11.95 10.89 -18.70
N THR A 5 11.16 10.30 -17.82
CA THR A 5 10.17 11.01 -17.01
C THR A 5 10.39 10.63 -15.55
N THR A 6 10.45 11.62 -14.67
CA THR A 6 10.50 11.43 -13.22
C THR A 6 9.32 12.12 -12.56
N SER A 7 8.70 11.46 -11.60
CA SER A 7 7.62 11.99 -10.77
C SER A 7 7.95 11.72 -9.31
N ASN A 8 7.91 12.76 -8.49
CA ASN A 8 8.19 12.66 -7.07
C ASN A 8 7.01 13.25 -6.31
N GLY A 9 6.49 12.52 -5.34
CA GLY A 9 5.34 12.90 -4.54
C GLY A 9 5.66 12.86 -3.05
N VAL A 10 5.10 13.81 -2.33
CA VAL A 10 5.05 13.85 -0.87
C VAL A 10 3.60 14.03 -0.47
N ASP A 11 3.07 13.05 0.26
CA ASP A 11 1.77 13.17 0.92
C ASP A 11 2.02 13.30 2.42
N TYR A 12 1.58 14.43 2.96
CA TYR A 12 1.74 14.78 4.36
C TYR A 12 0.37 15.05 4.98
N ASN A 13 0.03 14.29 6.00
CA ASN A 13 -1.18 14.47 6.78
C ASN A 13 -0.83 14.63 8.26
N ASP A 14 -1.25 15.74 8.86
CA ASP A 14 -1.14 16.03 10.28
C ASP A 14 -2.55 16.30 10.82
N GLN A 15 -3.03 15.43 11.68
CA GLN A 15 -4.38 15.47 12.22
C GLN A 15 -4.32 15.62 13.75
N LYS A 16 -4.91 16.69 14.28
CA LYS A 16 -5.06 16.91 15.70
C LYS A 16 -6.51 16.76 16.11
N GLY A 17 -6.76 15.94 17.10
CA GLY A 17 -8.08 15.68 17.64
C GLY A 17 -8.18 16.20 19.08
N TYR A 18 -9.26 16.89 19.38
CA TYR A 18 -9.57 17.37 20.74
C TYR A 18 -10.98 16.97 21.09
N SER A 19 -11.17 16.44 22.27
CA SER A 19 -12.48 16.06 22.77
C SER A 19 -12.64 16.50 24.21
N PHE A 20 -13.85 16.88 24.56
CA PHE A 20 -14.23 17.23 25.90
C PHE A 20 -15.70 16.86 26.15
N SER A 21 -15.97 16.25 27.27
CA SER A 21 -17.31 15.89 27.70
C SER A 21 -17.57 16.29 29.14
N THR A 22 -18.75 16.87 29.41
CA THR A 22 -19.16 17.27 30.73
C THR A 22 -19.97 16.16 31.41
N LYS A 23 -20.05 16.16 32.75
CA LYS A 23 -20.88 15.24 33.51
C LYS A 23 -22.36 15.32 33.11
N LYS A 24 -22.84 16.51 32.76
CA LYS A 24 -24.21 16.75 32.35
C LYS A 24 -24.56 16.02 31.05
N VAL A 25 -23.61 15.93 30.10
CA VAL A 25 -23.83 15.30 28.79
C VAL A 25 -23.68 13.78 28.91
N THR A 26 -22.68 13.30 29.65
CA THR A 26 -22.39 11.88 29.74
C THR A 26 -23.22 11.15 30.80
N ASN A 27 -23.87 11.87 31.70
CA ASN A 27 -24.50 11.35 32.90
C ASN A 27 -23.58 10.44 33.74
N SER A 28 -22.27 10.68 33.63
CA SER A 28 -21.21 9.95 34.30
C SER A 28 -20.02 10.86 34.60
N ASN A 29 -18.79 10.40 34.48
CA ASN A 29 -17.63 11.23 34.65
C ASN A 29 -17.40 12.15 33.43
N ASN A 30 -16.97 13.40 33.71
CA ASN A 30 -16.42 14.26 32.68
C ASN A 30 -15.12 13.68 32.13
N GLY A 31 -14.77 14.05 30.90
CA GLY A 31 -13.60 13.51 30.25
C GLY A 31 -13.01 14.46 29.20
N MET A 32 -11.75 14.24 28.90
CA MET A 32 -11.04 14.95 27.85
C MET A 32 -10.17 13.99 27.04
N GLY A 33 -9.89 14.35 25.80
CA GLY A 33 -8.93 13.62 24.96
C GLY A 33 -8.21 14.57 24.02
N ASN A 34 -6.91 14.35 23.87
CA ASN A 34 -6.05 14.99 22.88
C ASN A 34 -5.37 13.90 22.07
N SER A 35 -5.41 14.02 20.75
CA SER A 35 -4.69 13.13 19.87
C SER A 35 -3.93 13.88 18.79
N ASP A 36 -2.82 13.32 18.40
CA ASP A 36 -1.99 13.78 17.29
C ASP A 36 -1.68 12.59 16.40
N ALA A 37 -2.04 12.66 15.13
CA ALA A 37 -1.80 11.65 14.14
C ALA A 37 -1.01 12.26 12.97
N TYR A 38 0.13 11.71 12.69
CA TYR A 38 1.01 12.13 11.62
C TYR A 38 1.18 10.99 10.61
N ARG A 39 1.01 11.31 9.34
CA ARG A 39 1.35 10.38 8.24
C ARG A 39 2.14 11.11 7.18
N MET A 40 3.25 10.52 6.77
CA MET A 40 4.04 10.97 5.65
C MET A 40 4.28 9.82 4.69
N THR A 41 3.93 10.03 3.41
CA THR A 41 4.23 9.10 2.34
C THR A 41 5.11 9.80 1.31
N LEU A 42 6.23 9.18 1.01
CA LEU A 42 7.16 9.60 -0.03
C LEU A 42 7.08 8.63 -1.18
N GLN A 43 7.00 9.14 -2.39
CA GLN A 43 6.92 8.33 -3.60
C GLN A 43 7.83 8.90 -4.69
N THR A 44 8.51 8.02 -5.41
CA THR A 44 9.23 8.36 -6.63
C THR A 44 8.92 7.34 -7.71
N THR A 45 8.72 7.81 -8.92
CA THR A 45 8.56 7.00 -10.13
C THR A 45 9.47 7.55 -11.21
N ASN A 46 10.34 6.70 -11.75
CA ASN A 46 11.27 7.04 -12.82
C ASN A 46 10.98 6.11 -13.99
N ASN A 47 10.68 6.70 -15.13
CA ASN A 47 10.26 5.98 -16.34
C ASN A 47 11.19 6.33 -17.49
N LEU A 48 11.81 5.33 -18.09
CA LEU A 48 12.62 5.43 -19.29
C LEU A 48 11.92 4.70 -20.43
N THR A 49 11.51 5.42 -21.46
CA THR A 49 10.82 4.86 -22.62
C THR A 49 11.63 5.10 -23.89
N TYR A 50 11.90 4.02 -24.61
CA TYR A 50 12.45 4.06 -25.96
C TYR A 50 11.36 3.71 -26.96
N GLN A 51 11.22 4.52 -28.00
CA GLN A 51 10.28 4.30 -29.10
C GLN A 51 10.99 4.44 -30.44
N ASN A 52 10.77 3.49 -31.33
CA ASN A 52 11.27 3.54 -32.68
C ASN A 52 10.30 2.88 -33.65
N LYS A 53 10.28 3.40 -34.89
CA LYS A 53 9.53 2.82 -36.00
C LYS A 53 10.45 2.74 -37.21
N TRP A 54 10.51 1.55 -37.82
CA TRP A 54 11.26 1.32 -39.06
C TRP A 54 10.43 0.47 -40.02
N GLY A 55 10.05 1.09 -41.14
CA GLY A 55 9.12 0.48 -42.08
C GLY A 55 7.79 0.12 -41.37
N ASP A 56 7.41 -1.14 -41.45
CA ASP A 56 6.18 -1.68 -40.88
C ASP A 56 6.31 -2.10 -39.40
N HIS A 57 7.49 -1.92 -38.80
CA HIS A 57 7.79 -2.35 -37.45
C HIS A 57 7.76 -1.15 -36.50
N ALA A 58 7.04 -1.27 -35.38
CA ALA A 58 7.08 -0.30 -34.30
C ALA A 58 7.43 -1.01 -32.99
N LEU A 59 8.39 -0.46 -32.25
CA LEU A 59 8.87 -0.97 -30.97
C LEU A 59 8.75 0.11 -29.91
N THR A 60 8.16 -0.23 -28.78
CA THR A 60 8.23 0.57 -27.55
C THR A 60 8.79 -0.30 -26.43
N ALA A 61 9.89 0.12 -25.83
CA ALA A 61 10.48 -0.51 -24.67
C ALA A 61 10.46 0.48 -23.50
N THR A 62 9.99 0.03 -22.34
CA THR A 62 9.83 0.86 -21.16
C THR A 62 10.49 0.17 -19.96
N ALA A 63 11.29 0.92 -19.22
CA ALA A 63 11.80 0.51 -17.91
C ALA A 63 11.30 1.51 -16.85
N VAL A 64 10.73 1.00 -15.76
CA VAL A 64 10.22 1.83 -14.67
C VAL A 64 10.86 1.39 -13.36
N TYR A 65 11.26 2.36 -12.57
CA TYR A 65 11.63 2.19 -11.17
C TYR A 65 10.67 3.00 -10.30
N GLU A 66 10.09 2.35 -9.31
CA GLU A 66 9.19 2.97 -8.34
C GLU A 66 9.65 2.67 -6.93
N ALA A 67 9.56 3.65 -6.04
CA ALA A 67 9.75 3.45 -4.62
C ALA A 67 8.74 4.28 -3.84
N THR A 68 8.14 3.64 -2.84
CA THR A 68 7.20 4.27 -1.92
C THR A 68 7.58 3.93 -0.49
N GLN A 69 7.57 4.93 0.38
CA GLN A 69 7.75 4.74 1.82
C GLN A 69 6.65 5.50 2.55
N SER A 70 6.02 4.86 3.51
CA SER A 70 4.99 5.48 4.35
C SER A 70 5.33 5.29 5.82
N GLU A 71 5.21 6.37 6.59
CA GLU A 71 5.41 6.40 8.04
C GLU A 71 4.15 6.98 8.69
N TYR A 72 3.68 6.33 9.75
CA TYR A 72 2.54 6.75 10.54
C TYR A 72 2.91 6.75 12.02
N ARG A 73 2.58 7.83 12.71
CA ARG A 73 2.69 7.98 14.15
C ARG A 73 1.36 8.44 14.72
N TYR A 74 1.01 7.91 15.85
CA TYR A 74 -0.16 8.30 16.60
C TYR A 74 0.20 8.43 18.07
N MET A 75 -0.35 9.47 18.70
CA MET A 75 -0.25 9.69 20.14
C MET A 75 -1.59 10.21 20.65
N ALA A 76 -2.03 9.70 21.78
CA ALA A 76 -3.23 10.20 22.45
C ALA A 76 -3.01 10.29 23.95
N LEU A 77 -3.63 11.31 24.56
CA LEU A 77 -3.75 11.51 25.98
C LEU A 77 -5.22 11.64 26.33
N ASN A 78 -5.71 10.80 27.23
CA ASN A 78 -7.09 10.83 27.68
C ASN A 78 -7.13 11.01 29.20
N GLY A 79 -8.11 11.75 29.67
CA GLY A 79 -8.35 11.97 31.09
C GLY A 79 -9.83 11.86 31.44
N THR A 80 -10.13 11.25 32.57
CA THR A 80 -11.49 11.16 33.10
C THR A 80 -11.53 11.60 34.57
N GLY A 81 -12.69 12.11 35.03
CA GLY A 81 -12.85 12.60 36.38
C GLY A 81 -12.06 13.91 36.62
N LEU A 82 -12.29 14.92 35.77
CA LEU A 82 -11.69 16.26 35.90
C LEU A 82 -12.18 16.94 37.16
N LEU A 83 -11.27 17.54 37.92
CA LEU A 83 -11.59 18.34 39.11
C LEU A 83 -12.54 19.50 38.78
N THR A 84 -12.34 20.13 37.64
CA THR A 84 -13.17 21.22 37.12
C THR A 84 -13.35 21.07 35.62
N GLU A 85 -14.53 21.39 35.12
CA GLU A 85 -14.84 21.36 33.67
C GLU A 85 -14.36 22.62 32.94
N SER A 86 -13.96 23.66 33.66
CA SER A 86 -13.48 24.91 33.07
C SER A 86 -12.13 24.77 32.35
N VAL A 87 -11.36 23.71 32.63
CA VAL A 87 -10.09 23.45 31.95
C VAL A 87 -10.28 22.87 30.52
N GLY A 88 -11.48 22.39 30.17
CA GLY A 88 -11.73 21.77 28.88
C GLY A 88 -10.73 20.64 28.59
N TRP A 89 -10.14 20.66 27.41
CA TRP A 89 -9.13 19.68 26.96
C TRP A 89 -7.67 20.12 27.16
N TRP A 90 -7.42 21.28 27.82
CA TRP A 90 -6.09 21.86 27.88
C TRP A 90 -5.17 21.27 28.94
N ASN A 91 -5.71 20.63 29.98
CA ASN A 91 -4.90 20.18 31.09
C ASN A 91 -5.34 18.80 31.61
N VAL A 92 -4.72 17.75 31.07
CA VAL A 92 -4.97 16.37 31.48
C VAL A 92 -4.57 16.08 32.92
N ASN A 93 -3.69 16.91 33.53
CA ASN A 93 -3.26 16.72 34.93
C ASN A 93 -4.38 16.95 35.94
N MET A 94 -5.46 17.63 35.55
CA MET A 94 -6.67 17.80 36.36
C MET A 94 -7.58 16.56 36.39
N ALA A 95 -7.26 15.52 35.61
CA ALA A 95 -8.00 14.28 35.62
C ALA A 95 -7.54 13.34 36.73
N SER A 96 -8.49 12.68 37.38
CA SER A 96 -8.23 11.65 38.38
C SER A 96 -7.69 10.34 37.78
N SER A 97 -8.10 10.02 36.56
CA SER A 97 -7.57 8.91 35.79
C SER A 97 -7.05 9.40 34.44
N ARG A 98 -5.87 8.94 34.06
CA ARG A 98 -5.17 9.34 32.83
C ARG A 98 -4.67 8.12 32.11
N THR A 99 -4.85 8.12 30.79
CA THR A 99 -4.32 7.09 29.91
C THR A 99 -3.60 7.74 28.73
N SER A 100 -2.54 7.10 28.28
CA SER A 100 -1.86 7.47 27.04
C SER A 100 -1.82 6.28 26.12
N ASP A 101 -1.94 6.55 24.82
CA ASP A 101 -1.78 5.55 23.77
C ASP A 101 -0.83 6.09 22.71
N ASN A 102 -0.03 5.20 22.13
CA ASN A 102 0.85 5.55 21.04
C ASN A 102 1.03 4.37 20.10
N SER A 103 1.15 4.67 18.83
CA SER A 103 1.46 3.67 17.82
C SER A 103 2.41 4.24 16.76
N TYR A 104 3.19 3.34 16.20
CA TYR A 104 4.12 3.64 15.11
C TYR A 104 4.04 2.55 14.07
N SER A 105 3.99 2.95 12.81
CA SER A 105 3.98 2.04 11.69
C SER A 105 4.78 2.62 10.53
N LYS A 106 5.64 1.79 9.94
CA LYS A 106 6.43 2.16 8.77
C LYS A 106 6.51 0.99 7.81
N TRP A 107 6.38 1.28 6.51
CA TRP A 107 6.57 0.30 5.45
C TRP A 107 7.18 0.97 4.23
N ALA A 108 7.81 0.16 3.40
CA ALA A 108 8.37 0.57 2.12
C ALA A 108 8.09 -0.49 1.05
N LEU A 109 7.91 -0.03 -0.17
CA LEU A 109 7.74 -0.83 -1.38
C LEU A 109 8.70 -0.30 -2.44
N MET A 110 9.38 -1.21 -3.13
CA MET A 110 10.23 -0.89 -4.27
C MET A 110 9.82 -1.79 -5.43
N SER A 111 9.73 -1.22 -6.63
CA SER A 111 9.28 -1.94 -7.82
C SER A 111 10.17 -1.63 -9.01
N GLY A 112 10.47 -2.67 -9.78
CA GLY A 112 11.09 -2.56 -11.09
C GLY A 112 10.17 -3.17 -12.15
N VAL A 113 9.94 -2.46 -13.26
CA VAL A 113 9.12 -2.94 -14.36
C VAL A 113 9.88 -2.83 -15.67
N GLY A 114 9.91 -3.90 -16.44
CA GLY A 114 10.34 -3.92 -17.83
C GLY A 114 9.17 -4.30 -18.73
N ARG A 115 8.89 -3.51 -19.76
CA ARG A 115 7.86 -3.77 -20.76
C ARG A 115 8.39 -3.59 -22.16
N VAL A 116 8.07 -4.50 -23.05
CA VAL A 116 8.33 -4.40 -24.48
C VAL A 116 7.02 -4.59 -25.23
N MET A 117 6.71 -3.64 -26.09
CA MET A 117 5.56 -3.66 -26.99
C MET A 117 6.07 -3.65 -28.41
N TYR A 118 5.69 -4.63 -29.19
CA TYR A 118 6.04 -4.73 -30.59
C TYR A 118 4.78 -4.76 -31.44
N ASN A 119 4.77 -3.99 -32.52
CA ASN A 119 3.67 -3.90 -33.48
C ASN A 119 4.23 -4.07 -34.89
N TYR A 120 3.62 -4.99 -35.64
CA TYR A 120 3.96 -5.22 -37.03
C TYR A 120 2.75 -4.92 -37.92
N LYS A 121 2.92 -3.98 -38.86
CA LYS A 121 1.93 -3.51 -39.84
C LYS A 121 0.59 -3.05 -39.24
N ASP A 122 0.57 -2.66 -37.96
CA ASP A 122 -0.65 -2.39 -37.20
C ASP A 122 -1.66 -3.58 -37.22
N ARG A 123 -1.18 -4.79 -37.57
CA ARG A 123 -1.95 -6.05 -37.62
C ARG A 123 -1.66 -6.93 -36.41
N TYR A 124 -0.39 -7.14 -36.10
CA TYR A 124 0.07 -8.05 -35.06
C TYR A 124 0.75 -7.27 -33.94
N MET A 125 0.23 -7.40 -32.75
CA MET A 125 0.75 -6.71 -31.56
C MET A 125 1.14 -7.75 -30.51
N LEU A 126 2.35 -7.62 -29.98
CA LEU A 126 2.86 -8.46 -28.90
C LEU A 126 3.38 -7.57 -27.77
N THR A 127 2.98 -7.88 -26.54
CA THR A 127 3.45 -7.19 -25.34
C THR A 127 4.00 -8.20 -24.34
N GLY A 128 5.22 -8.00 -23.89
CA GLY A 128 5.82 -8.73 -22.76
C GLY A 128 6.10 -7.76 -21.63
N THR A 129 5.75 -8.15 -20.41
CA THR A 129 6.04 -7.35 -19.20
C THR A 129 6.61 -8.26 -18.11
N ILE A 130 7.60 -7.76 -17.40
CA ILE A 130 8.07 -8.35 -16.15
C ILE A 130 8.06 -7.27 -15.08
N ARG A 131 7.48 -7.59 -13.92
CA ARG A 131 7.47 -6.74 -12.73
C ARG A 131 8.10 -7.49 -11.56
N ALA A 132 8.98 -6.80 -10.84
CA ALA A 132 9.55 -7.26 -9.60
C ALA A 132 9.19 -6.27 -8.50
N ASP A 133 8.56 -6.72 -7.44
CA ASP A 133 8.14 -5.90 -6.30
C ASP A 133 8.79 -6.40 -5.01
N GLY A 134 9.45 -5.51 -4.27
CA GLY A 134 10.05 -5.80 -2.98
C GLY A 134 9.34 -5.03 -1.86
N SER A 135 8.74 -5.75 -0.90
CA SER A 135 8.00 -5.15 0.20
C SER A 135 8.69 -5.39 1.54
N SER A 136 8.79 -4.33 2.35
CA SER A 136 9.29 -4.41 3.72
C SER A 136 8.31 -5.08 4.69
N LYS A 137 7.09 -5.37 4.27
CA LYS A 137 6.08 -6.06 5.07
C LYS A 137 6.37 -7.55 5.23
N PHE A 138 7.12 -8.14 4.28
CA PHE A 138 7.57 -9.53 4.34
C PHE A 138 8.95 -9.62 5.02
N PHE A 139 9.15 -10.65 5.80
CA PHE A 139 10.40 -10.84 6.55
C PHE A 139 11.47 -11.54 5.70
N ASP A 140 11.18 -12.73 5.19
CA ASP A 140 12.11 -13.53 4.38
C ASP A 140 11.94 -13.25 2.87
N ASP A 141 10.78 -13.57 2.30
CA ASP A 141 10.49 -13.49 0.87
C ASP A 141 9.95 -12.10 0.48
N LYS A 142 10.82 -11.10 0.51
CA LYS A 142 10.45 -9.70 0.22
C LYS A 142 10.09 -9.47 -1.24
N TRP A 143 10.65 -10.25 -2.18
CA TRP A 143 10.52 -10.03 -3.60
C TRP A 143 9.52 -10.96 -4.27
N GLY A 144 8.55 -10.38 -4.98
CA GLY A 144 7.65 -11.07 -5.90
C GLY A 144 7.97 -10.77 -7.34
N TRP A 145 7.76 -11.75 -8.24
CA TRP A 145 7.98 -11.63 -9.68
C TRP A 145 6.69 -11.91 -10.43
N PHE A 146 6.28 -10.97 -11.28
CA PHE A 146 4.98 -10.98 -11.94
C PHE A 146 5.14 -10.76 -13.44
N PRO A 147 5.47 -11.83 -14.20
CA PRO A 147 5.52 -11.78 -15.65
C PRO A 147 4.12 -11.74 -16.26
N SER A 148 4.00 -11.10 -17.43
CA SER A 148 2.80 -11.16 -18.26
C SER A 148 3.14 -11.09 -19.73
N ILE A 149 2.29 -11.69 -20.55
CA ILE A 149 2.35 -11.65 -22.01
C ILE A 149 0.96 -11.37 -22.56
N ALA A 150 0.88 -10.57 -23.62
CA ALA A 150 -0.35 -10.30 -24.34
C ALA A 150 -0.08 -10.28 -25.85
N ALA A 151 -1.01 -10.82 -26.62
CA ALA A 151 -1.00 -10.76 -28.07
C ALA A 151 -2.34 -10.21 -28.56
N ALA A 152 -2.31 -9.43 -29.65
CA ALA A 152 -3.51 -8.96 -30.32
C ALA A 152 -3.32 -9.03 -31.85
N TRP A 153 -4.41 -9.38 -32.53
CA TRP A 153 -4.48 -9.45 -33.99
C TRP A 153 -5.63 -8.55 -34.46
N SER A 154 -5.29 -7.51 -35.22
CA SER A 154 -6.26 -6.60 -35.84
C SER A 154 -6.68 -7.13 -37.18
N LEU A 155 -7.81 -7.82 -37.25
CA LEU A 155 -8.31 -8.45 -38.45
C LEU A 155 -8.71 -7.44 -39.52
N ASN A 156 -9.20 -6.27 -39.15
CA ASN A 156 -9.56 -5.20 -40.07
C ASN A 156 -8.44 -4.77 -41.01
N ASN A 157 -7.19 -4.90 -40.56
CA ASN A 157 -6.03 -4.48 -41.32
C ASN A 157 -5.51 -5.58 -42.26
N GLU A 158 -6.19 -6.72 -42.33
CA GLU A 158 -5.83 -7.80 -43.23
C GLU A 158 -6.46 -7.64 -44.61
N ASP A 159 -5.74 -8.03 -45.64
CA ASP A 159 -6.13 -7.84 -47.05
C ASP A 159 -7.46 -8.55 -47.37
N PHE A 160 -7.78 -9.66 -46.70
CA PHE A 160 -9.04 -10.41 -46.87
C PHE A 160 -10.26 -9.66 -46.26
N MET A 161 -10.04 -8.66 -45.44
CA MET A 161 -11.10 -7.85 -44.77
C MET A 161 -11.38 -6.52 -45.51
N GLU A 162 -10.61 -6.14 -46.52
CA GLU A 162 -10.74 -4.85 -47.21
C GLU A 162 -12.13 -4.61 -47.81
N ASN A 163 -12.82 -5.66 -48.29
CA ASN A 163 -14.10 -5.55 -49.01
C ASN A 163 -15.33 -5.78 -48.13
N GLN A 164 -15.16 -5.93 -46.81
CA GLN A 164 -16.29 -6.09 -45.90
C GLN A 164 -16.72 -4.73 -45.28
N ASN A 165 -18.02 -4.54 -45.09
CA ASN A 165 -18.62 -3.34 -44.50
C ASN A 165 -19.45 -3.66 -43.23
N ILE A 166 -19.27 -4.87 -42.66
CA ILE A 166 -20.04 -5.31 -41.48
C ILE A 166 -19.38 -4.84 -40.18
N PHE A 167 -18.05 -4.97 -40.10
CA PHE A 167 -17.28 -4.58 -38.92
C PHE A 167 -16.42 -3.37 -39.20
N GLN A 168 -16.52 -2.33 -38.36
CA GLN A 168 -15.64 -1.17 -38.42
C GLN A 168 -14.30 -1.45 -37.73
N ASP A 169 -14.31 -2.24 -36.66
CA ASP A 169 -13.12 -2.74 -35.96
C ASP A 169 -13.35 -4.17 -35.49
N LEU A 170 -12.44 -5.06 -35.85
CA LEU A 170 -12.44 -6.44 -35.42
C LEU A 170 -11.05 -6.84 -34.98
N LYS A 171 -10.89 -7.12 -33.69
CA LYS A 171 -9.61 -7.47 -33.06
C LYS A 171 -9.79 -8.69 -32.16
N ILE A 172 -8.90 -9.65 -32.29
CA ILE A 172 -8.76 -10.76 -31.35
C ILE A 172 -7.58 -10.45 -30.44
N ARG A 173 -7.76 -10.66 -29.14
CA ARG A 173 -6.71 -10.46 -28.14
C ARG A 173 -6.71 -11.59 -27.13
N ALA A 174 -5.53 -11.94 -26.65
CA ALA A 174 -5.34 -12.89 -25.57
C ALA A 174 -4.22 -12.40 -24.67
N SER A 175 -4.40 -12.55 -23.37
CA SER A 175 -3.37 -12.23 -22.40
C SER A 175 -3.32 -13.24 -21.27
N TYR A 176 -2.13 -13.40 -20.70
CA TYR A 176 -1.88 -14.18 -19.51
C TYR A 176 -0.86 -13.47 -18.63
N GLY A 177 -1.09 -13.44 -17.33
CA GLY A 177 -0.16 -12.81 -16.43
C GLY A 177 -0.36 -13.23 -14.98
N LEU A 178 0.65 -12.90 -14.18
CA LEU A 178 0.66 -13.05 -12.74
C LEU A 178 0.46 -11.68 -12.09
N ILE A 179 -0.39 -11.63 -11.06
CA ILE A 179 -0.64 -10.43 -10.26
C ILE A 179 -0.29 -10.76 -8.82
N GLY A 180 0.54 -9.93 -8.20
CA GLY A 180 0.92 -10.04 -6.80
C GLY A 180 0.11 -9.13 -5.88
N SER A 181 -0.23 -9.62 -4.70
CA SER A 181 -0.85 -8.84 -3.63
C SER A 181 -0.01 -8.89 -2.35
N GLN A 182 0.16 -7.73 -1.71
CA GLN A 182 0.80 -7.57 -0.40
C GLN A 182 -0.20 -7.05 0.65
N ALA A 183 -1.46 -7.48 0.59
CA ALA A 183 -2.56 -6.99 1.43
C ALA A 183 -2.44 -7.45 2.89
N ILE A 184 -1.27 -7.23 3.50
CA ILE A 184 -0.98 -7.50 4.91
C ILE A 184 -0.60 -6.20 5.63
N ASN A 185 -0.86 -6.14 6.93
CA ASN A 185 -0.43 -5.02 7.76
C ASN A 185 1.10 -5.02 7.94
N PRO A 186 1.74 -3.85 8.10
CA PRO A 186 3.13 -3.79 8.53
C PRO A 186 3.33 -4.59 9.81
N TYR A 187 4.47 -5.31 9.88
CA TYR A 187 4.84 -6.18 11.02
C TYR A 187 3.97 -7.43 11.23
N ALA A 188 3.01 -7.73 10.35
CA ALA A 188 2.15 -8.91 10.46
C ALA A 188 2.92 -10.25 10.46
N THR A 189 4.12 -10.26 9.88
CA THR A 189 5.01 -11.43 9.87
C THR A 189 5.76 -11.64 11.18
N LEU A 190 5.76 -10.64 12.07
CA LEU A 190 6.46 -10.68 13.35
C LEU A 190 5.53 -11.18 14.45
N GLY A 191 6.04 -12.01 15.33
CA GLY A 191 5.39 -12.32 16.61
C GLY A 191 5.51 -11.11 17.53
N LEU A 192 4.37 -10.55 17.94
CA LEU A 192 4.36 -9.41 18.84
C LEU A 192 4.18 -9.88 20.29
N MET A 193 4.89 -9.23 21.20
CA MET A 193 4.73 -9.43 22.64
C MET A 193 3.72 -8.43 23.19
N SER A 194 2.87 -8.88 24.09
CA SER A 194 1.91 -8.03 24.81
C SER A 194 2.33 -7.90 26.27
N LYS A 195 2.08 -6.71 26.80
CA LYS A 195 2.32 -6.43 28.22
C LYS A 195 1.27 -7.14 29.09
N ALA A 196 1.70 -7.81 30.12
CA ALA A 196 0.83 -8.37 31.16
C ALA A 196 1.21 -7.81 32.53
N MET A 197 0.20 -7.60 33.36
CA MET A 197 0.39 -7.23 34.77
C MET A 197 0.02 -8.44 35.62
N TYR A 198 0.91 -8.87 36.50
CA TYR A 198 0.70 -10.01 37.36
C TYR A 198 1.03 -9.69 38.82
N ALA A 199 0.16 -10.07 39.73
CA ALA A 199 0.37 -9.91 41.16
C ALA A 199 0.75 -11.28 41.75
N PHE A 200 1.98 -11.45 42.23
CA PHE A 200 2.47 -12.66 42.88
C PHE A 200 2.03 -12.73 44.36
N GLY A 201 0.72 -12.79 44.60
CA GLY A 201 0.17 -12.93 45.95
C GLY A 201 0.20 -11.65 46.83
N GLY A 202 0.56 -10.52 46.27
CA GLY A 202 0.60 -9.23 46.98
C GLY A 202 -0.25 -8.16 46.24
N SER A 203 -0.32 -6.96 46.83
CA SER A 203 -1.00 -5.81 46.25
C SER A 203 -0.18 -5.13 45.12
N SER A 204 1.10 -5.45 45.03
CA SER A 204 1.98 -4.90 43.97
C SER A 204 1.86 -5.69 42.70
N GLN A 205 1.64 -5.00 41.59
CA GLN A 205 1.61 -5.58 40.26
C GLN A 205 2.98 -5.46 39.61
N TYR A 206 3.46 -6.54 39.03
CA TYR A 206 4.70 -6.61 38.27
C TYR A 206 4.40 -6.66 36.77
N THR A 207 5.15 -5.91 36.02
CA THR A 207 5.04 -5.93 34.55
C THR A 207 5.78 -7.14 34.00
N GLY A 208 5.08 -7.98 33.27
CA GLY A 208 5.64 -9.04 32.47
C GLY A 208 5.27 -8.88 30.99
N TYR A 209 5.83 -9.74 30.16
CA TYR A 209 5.48 -9.82 28.74
C TYR A 209 5.07 -11.25 28.43
N TRP A 210 4.10 -11.39 27.56
CA TRP A 210 3.66 -12.69 27.05
C TRP A 210 3.57 -12.64 25.53
N VAL A 211 3.65 -13.80 24.89
CA VAL A 211 3.46 -13.91 23.45
C VAL A 211 2.02 -13.50 23.15
N GLY A 212 1.86 -12.46 22.33
CA GLY A 212 0.56 -11.97 21.90
C GLY A 212 -0.22 -13.03 21.11
N THR A 213 -1.45 -12.71 20.77
CA THR A 213 -2.31 -13.59 19.96
C THR A 213 -1.83 -13.74 18.52
N THR A 214 -0.90 -12.88 18.08
CA THR A 214 -0.32 -12.93 16.74
C THR A 214 0.91 -13.83 16.76
N VAL A 215 0.79 -15.00 16.15
CA VAL A 215 1.92 -15.92 15.95
C VAL A 215 2.81 -15.37 14.82
N ALA A 216 4.13 -15.46 15.02
CA ALA A 216 5.08 -15.12 13.96
C ALA A 216 4.87 -16.02 12.73
N THR A 217 4.78 -15.41 11.56
CA THR A 217 4.68 -16.09 10.27
C THR A 217 5.77 -15.59 9.32
N PRO A 218 7.05 -15.91 9.60
CA PRO A 218 8.18 -15.37 8.84
C PRO A 218 8.14 -15.76 7.35
N ASN A 219 7.56 -16.93 7.04
CA ASN A 219 7.46 -17.45 5.67
C ASN A 219 6.27 -16.87 4.88
N LEU A 220 5.56 -15.88 5.42
CA LEU A 220 4.48 -15.23 4.69
C LEU A 220 5.07 -14.46 3.48
N SER A 221 4.57 -14.72 2.30
CA SER A 221 5.04 -14.17 1.04
C SER A 221 3.90 -13.56 0.22
N TRP A 222 4.21 -13.11 -0.98
CA TRP A 222 3.26 -12.55 -1.93
C TRP A 222 2.15 -13.53 -2.27
N GLU A 223 0.91 -13.09 -2.19
CA GLU A 223 -0.23 -13.77 -2.77
C GLU A 223 -0.17 -13.58 -4.29
N THR A 224 -0.24 -14.67 -5.05
CA THR A 224 -0.14 -14.63 -6.51
C THR A 224 -1.42 -15.12 -7.16
N THR A 225 -1.98 -14.29 -8.04
CA THR A 225 -3.15 -14.63 -8.84
C THR A 225 -2.74 -14.81 -10.30
N HIS A 226 -3.17 -15.92 -10.90
CA HIS A 226 -3.03 -16.18 -12.33
C HIS A 226 -4.26 -15.65 -13.05
N GLN A 227 -4.05 -14.81 -14.06
CA GLN A 227 -5.15 -14.23 -14.85
C GLN A 227 -4.97 -14.55 -16.31
N PHE A 228 -6.05 -15.03 -16.93
CA PHE A 228 -6.17 -15.22 -18.38
C PHE A 228 -7.34 -14.38 -18.88
N ASP A 229 -7.14 -13.69 -20.00
CA ASP A 229 -8.17 -12.90 -20.68
C ASP A 229 -8.17 -13.22 -22.16
N LEU A 230 -9.37 -13.36 -22.76
CA LEU A 230 -9.61 -13.56 -24.18
C LEU A 230 -10.73 -12.62 -24.62
N GLY A 231 -10.53 -11.88 -25.70
CA GLY A 231 -11.51 -10.91 -26.21
C GLY A 231 -11.44 -10.70 -27.72
#